data_544332d7fa2c6f2aa415c254f0e9e010
#
_entry.id   544332d7fa2c6f2aa415c254f0e9e010
#
_cell.length_a   1.000
_cell.length_b   1.000
_cell.length_c   1.000
_cell.angle_alpha   90.00
_cell.angle_beta   90.00
_cell.angle_gamma   90.00
#
_symmetry.space_group_name_H-M   'P 1'
#
loop_
_entity.id
_entity.type
_entity.pdbx_description
1 polymer ?
#
loop_
_entity_poly.entity_id
_entity_poly.type
_entity_poly.pdbx_seq_one_letter_code
_entity_poly.pdbx_strand_id
1 'polypeptide(L)'
;MKVQIIVEQASDGKFWCYTEQGIGDVGLSAIGDSVAAAKADLMECYEEARLDAEENGKTFPEVEFEYKYDLQSFFNYFSFLNVSDIAKRAGINPSLMRQ
;
A
#
# COMPACT_ATOMS: atom_id res chain seq x y z
N MET A 1 15.71 6.44 13.08
CA MET A 1 14.39 7.08 12.93
C MET A 1 13.40 6.06 12.38
N LYS A 2 12.27 5.90 13.05
CA LYS A 2 11.23 4.98 12.60
C LYS A 2 10.21 5.73 11.74
N VAL A 3 9.86 5.14 10.60
CA VAL A 3 8.88 5.70 9.68
C VAL A 3 7.74 4.71 9.52
N GLN A 4 6.52 5.17 9.76
CA GLN A 4 5.31 4.35 9.64
C GLN A 4 4.93 4.23 8.17
N ILE A 5 4.79 2.99 7.72
CA ILE A 5 4.36 2.67 6.37
C ILE A 5 2.99 2.02 6.45
N ILE A 6 2.03 2.58 5.75
CA ILE A 6 0.69 2.00 5.66
C ILE A 6 0.66 1.03 4.49
N VAL A 7 0.15 -0.17 4.74
CA VAL A 7 -0.06 -1.20 3.71
C VAL A 7 -1.56 -1.39 3.56
N GLU A 8 -2.07 -1.17 2.35
CA GLU A 8 -3.49 -1.33 2.08
C GLU A 8 -3.73 -2.07 0.76
N GLN A 9 -4.90 -2.65 0.63
CA GLN A 9 -5.32 -3.33 -0.59
C GLN A 9 -6.38 -2.48 -1.30
N ALA A 10 -6.14 -2.19 -2.57
CA ALA A 10 -7.07 -1.43 -3.39
C ALA A 10 -8.19 -2.33 -3.93
N SER A 11 -9.25 -1.70 -4.45
CA SER A 11 -10.41 -2.40 -5.00
C SER A 11 -10.08 -3.28 -6.21
N ASP A 12 -8.99 -2.98 -6.92
CA ASP A 12 -8.51 -3.79 -8.04
C ASP A 12 -7.67 -5.00 -7.61
N GLY A 13 -7.47 -5.17 -6.29
CA GLY A 13 -6.69 -6.25 -5.70
C GLY A 13 -5.21 -5.96 -5.54
N LYS A 14 -4.72 -4.85 -6.07
CA LYS A 14 -3.32 -4.47 -5.91
C LYS A 14 -3.05 -3.94 -4.50
N PHE A 15 -1.78 -3.98 -4.12
CA PHE A 15 -1.33 -3.57 -2.79
C PHE A 15 -0.56 -2.26 -2.87
N TRP A 16 -0.82 -1.37 -1.92
CA TRP A 16 -0.18 -0.07 -1.81
C TRP A 16 0.61 -0.01 -0.52
N CYS A 17 1.81 0.61 -0.60
CA CYS A 17 2.60 0.98 0.57
C CYS A 17 2.90 2.46 0.47
N TYR A 18 2.70 3.19 1.55
CA TYR A 18 3.01 4.62 1.55
C TYR A 18 3.38 5.11 2.94
N THR A 19 4.17 6.18 2.98
CA THR A 19 4.56 6.82 4.24
C THR A 19 3.37 7.56 4.83
N GLU A 20 3.10 7.34 6.13
CA GLU A 20 2.01 8.02 6.83
C GLU A 20 2.28 9.51 6.97
N GLN A 21 3.50 9.87 7.37
CA GLN A 21 3.89 11.27 7.59
C GLN A 21 5.06 11.74 6.73
N GLY A 22 5.61 10.86 5.92
CA GLY A 22 6.76 11.17 5.10
C GLY A 22 8.09 11.13 5.85
N ILE A 23 9.18 11.35 5.12
CA ILE A 23 10.54 11.43 5.65
C ILE A 23 11.01 12.87 5.40
N GLY A 24 10.94 13.71 6.44
CA GLY A 24 11.09 15.13 6.24
C GLY A 24 9.98 15.66 5.34
N ASP A 25 10.36 16.28 4.23
CA ASP A 25 9.42 16.81 3.24
C ASP A 25 9.08 15.81 2.13
N VAL A 26 9.61 14.58 2.19
CA VAL A 26 9.46 13.58 1.13
C VAL A 26 8.43 12.51 1.53
N GLY A 27 7.38 12.39 0.74
CA GLY A 27 6.44 11.28 0.83
C GLY A 27 6.82 10.20 -0.18
N LEU A 28 6.76 8.94 0.24
CA LEU A 28 7.02 7.80 -0.62
C LEU A 28 5.75 6.98 -0.78
N SER A 29 5.52 6.46 -1.97
CA SER A 29 4.42 5.53 -2.23
C SER A 29 4.84 4.51 -3.28
N ALA A 30 4.31 3.31 -3.17
CA ALA A 30 4.60 2.21 -4.07
C ALA A 30 3.37 1.32 -4.24
N ILE A 31 3.34 0.59 -5.33
CA ILE A 31 2.25 -0.32 -5.66
C ILE A 31 2.84 -1.62 -6.17
N GLY A 32 2.16 -2.73 -5.93
CA GLY A 32 2.57 -4.04 -6.42
C GLY A 32 1.42 -5.03 -6.44
N ASP A 33 1.63 -6.14 -7.15
CA ASP A 33 0.66 -7.22 -7.24
C ASP A 33 0.63 -8.09 -5.98
N SER A 34 1.60 -7.91 -5.10
CA SER A 34 1.67 -8.56 -3.80
C SER A 34 2.21 -7.57 -2.77
N VAL A 35 2.03 -7.89 -1.49
CA VAL A 35 2.61 -7.07 -0.41
C VAL A 35 4.13 -7.03 -0.54
N ALA A 36 4.76 -8.17 -0.82
CA ALA A 36 6.22 -8.23 -1.00
C ALA A 36 6.69 -7.34 -2.16
N ALA A 37 5.97 -7.35 -3.28
CA ALA A 37 6.31 -6.52 -4.45
C ALA A 37 6.15 -5.02 -4.13
N ALA A 38 5.08 -4.65 -3.42
CA ALA A 38 4.87 -3.26 -3.02
C ALA A 38 5.97 -2.78 -2.06
N LYS A 39 6.36 -3.61 -1.09
CA LYS A 39 7.45 -3.29 -0.16
C LYS A 39 8.79 -3.14 -0.88
N ALA A 40 9.09 -4.03 -1.84
CA ALA A 40 10.32 -3.95 -2.63
C ALA A 40 10.37 -2.66 -3.45
N ASP A 41 9.27 -2.29 -4.07
CA ASP A 41 9.17 -1.04 -4.83
C ASP A 41 9.37 0.19 -3.92
N LEU A 42 8.81 0.14 -2.72
CA LEU A 42 8.98 1.22 -1.74
C LEU A 42 10.46 1.39 -1.34
N MET A 43 11.19 0.29 -1.18
CA MET A 43 12.62 0.33 -0.88
C MET A 43 13.42 0.94 -2.02
N GLU A 44 13.06 0.65 -3.28
CA GLU A 44 13.67 1.28 -4.43
C GLU A 44 13.42 2.79 -4.45
N CYS A 45 12.19 3.20 -4.16
CA CYS A 45 11.85 4.62 -4.06
C CYS A 45 12.66 5.33 -2.97
N TYR A 46 12.85 4.67 -1.83
CA TYR A 46 13.68 5.20 -0.74
C TYR A 46 15.13 5.38 -1.17
N GLU A 47 15.73 4.37 -1.82
CA GLU A 47 17.10 4.43 -2.28
C GLU A 47 17.30 5.52 -3.34
N GLU A 48 16.36 5.68 -4.26
CA GLU A 48 16.39 6.76 -5.25
C GLU A 48 16.36 8.12 -4.58
N ALA A 49 15.50 8.31 -3.58
CA ALA A 49 15.40 9.56 -2.84
C ALA A 49 16.69 9.86 -2.07
N ARG A 50 17.30 8.83 -1.47
CA ARG A 50 18.56 8.96 -0.74
C ARG A 50 19.70 9.38 -1.67
N LEU A 51 19.81 8.73 -2.83
CA LEU A 51 20.84 9.06 -3.83
C LEU A 51 20.65 10.47 -4.38
N ASP A 52 19.42 10.86 -4.66
CA ASP A 52 19.11 12.21 -5.12
C ASP A 52 19.52 13.26 -4.10
N ALA A 53 19.26 13.01 -2.82
CA ALA A 53 19.68 13.91 -1.75
C ALA A 53 21.20 14.04 -1.68
N GLU A 54 21.94 12.92 -1.80
CA GLU A 54 23.40 12.92 -1.81
C GLU A 54 23.96 13.73 -2.97
N GLU A 55 23.40 13.57 -4.18
CA GLU A 55 23.82 14.33 -5.38
C GLU A 55 23.63 15.84 -5.19
N ASN A 56 22.65 16.24 -4.41
CA ASN A 56 22.37 17.64 -4.11
C ASN A 56 23.08 18.14 -2.84
N GLY A 57 24.03 17.36 -2.31
CA GLY A 57 24.79 17.73 -1.12
C GLY A 57 23.98 17.74 0.17
N LYS A 58 22.84 17.04 0.18
CA LYS A 58 21.96 16.94 1.35
C LYS A 58 22.12 15.57 2.01
N THR A 59 21.88 15.54 3.31
CA THR A 59 21.84 14.29 4.06
C THR A 59 20.42 13.77 4.12
N PHE A 60 20.23 12.52 3.73
CA PHE A 60 18.94 11.85 3.85
C PHE A 60 18.99 10.90 5.05
N PRO A 61 18.02 10.96 5.98
CA PRO A 61 18.10 10.16 7.20
C PRO A 61 18.04 8.67 6.92
N GLU A 62 18.79 7.90 7.71
CA GLU A 62 18.58 6.46 7.75
C GLU A 62 17.26 6.19 8.49
N VAL A 63 16.43 5.33 7.92
CA VAL A 63 15.12 5.04 8.46
C VAL A 63 14.91 3.55 8.61
N GLU A 64 14.12 3.18 9.61
CA GLU A 64 13.59 1.85 9.80
C GLU A 64 12.10 1.90 9.49
N PHE A 65 11.66 1.12 8.50
CA PHE A 65 10.26 1.08 8.14
C PHE A 65 9.49 0.20 9.12
N GLU A 66 8.42 0.74 9.66
CA GLU A 66 7.50 0.02 10.52
C GLU A 66 6.16 -0.07 9.79
N TYR A 67 5.78 -1.29 9.39
CA TYR A 67 4.61 -1.51 8.57
C TYR A 67 3.35 -1.65 9.41
N LYS A 68 2.32 -0.88 9.05
CA LYS A 68 0.97 -0.99 9.60
C LYS A 68 0.04 -1.43 8.49
N TYR A 69 -0.68 -2.52 8.72
CA TYR A 69 -1.63 -3.03 7.74
C TYR A 69 -3.01 -2.45 7.99
N ASP A 70 -3.58 -1.84 6.94
CA ASP A 70 -4.97 -1.39 6.97
C ASP A 70 -5.88 -2.60 6.78
N LEU A 71 -6.20 -3.28 7.88
CA LEU A 71 -6.98 -4.52 7.85
C LEU A 71 -8.36 -4.31 7.25
N GLN A 72 -8.95 -3.12 7.43
CA GLN A 72 -10.25 -2.82 6.85
C GLN A 72 -10.22 -2.90 5.32
N SER A 73 -9.15 -2.42 4.69
CA SER A 73 -9.01 -2.50 3.23
C SER A 73 -8.94 -3.94 2.73
N PHE A 74 -8.25 -4.82 3.46
CA PHE A 74 -8.18 -6.25 3.12
C PHE A 74 -9.54 -6.92 3.29
N PHE A 75 -10.24 -6.65 4.38
CA PHE A 75 -11.58 -7.20 4.62
C PHE A 75 -12.58 -6.69 3.58
N ASN A 76 -12.52 -5.43 3.20
CA ASN A 76 -13.39 -4.88 2.17
C ASN A 76 -13.20 -5.59 0.84
N TYR A 77 -11.96 -5.88 0.46
CA TYR A 77 -11.67 -6.61 -0.77
C TYR A 77 -12.21 -8.04 -0.72
N PHE A 78 -11.98 -8.77 0.37
CA PHE A 78 -12.50 -10.11 0.55
C PHE A 78 -14.03 -10.15 0.56
N SER A 79 -14.66 -9.21 1.24
CA SER A 79 -16.13 -9.12 1.28
C SER A 79 -16.70 -8.89 -0.12
N PHE A 80 -16.06 -8.02 -0.90
CA PHE A 80 -16.46 -7.76 -2.28
C PHE A 80 -16.40 -9.04 -3.13
N LEU A 81 -15.30 -9.80 -3.04
CA LEU A 81 -15.13 -11.04 -3.78
C LEU A 81 -16.17 -12.08 -3.39
N ASN A 82 -16.41 -12.26 -2.10
CA ASN A 82 -17.39 -13.23 -1.60
C ASN A 82 -18.81 -12.89 -2.07
N VAL A 83 -19.19 -11.64 -1.97
CA VAL A 83 -20.51 -11.17 -2.42
C VAL A 83 -20.67 -11.37 -3.92
N SER A 84 -19.63 -11.03 -4.70
CA SER A 84 -19.65 -11.21 -6.15
C SER A 84 -19.80 -12.67 -6.56
N ASP A 85 -19.07 -13.59 -5.88
CA ASP A 85 -19.13 -15.02 -6.17
C ASP A 85 -20.50 -15.62 -5.83
N ILE A 86 -21.03 -15.30 -4.67
CA ILE A 86 -22.35 -15.73 -4.23
C ILE A 86 -23.43 -15.20 -5.20
N ALA A 87 -23.35 -13.94 -5.57
CA ALA A 87 -24.32 -13.32 -6.46
C ALA A 87 -24.30 -13.98 -7.85
N LYS A 88 -23.13 -14.31 -8.37
CA LYS A 88 -23.00 -15.04 -9.64
C LYS A 88 -23.70 -16.39 -9.59
N ARG A 89 -23.49 -17.15 -8.50
CA ARG A 89 -24.11 -18.47 -8.33
C ARG A 89 -25.62 -18.38 -8.19
N ALA A 90 -26.10 -17.32 -7.55
CA ALA A 90 -27.53 -17.11 -7.32
C ALA A 90 -28.21 -16.35 -8.47
N GLY A 91 -27.45 -15.80 -9.42
CA GLY A 91 -27.99 -14.97 -10.50
C GLY A 91 -28.42 -13.59 -10.03
N ILE A 92 -27.85 -13.07 -8.94
CA ILE A 92 -28.20 -11.80 -8.35
C ILE A 92 -27.11 -10.76 -8.60
N ASN A 93 -27.50 -9.50 -8.75
CA ASN A 93 -26.54 -8.42 -8.88
C ASN A 93 -25.80 -8.22 -7.55
N PRO A 94 -24.45 -8.28 -7.52
CA PRO A 94 -23.67 -8.13 -6.28
C PRO A 94 -23.96 -6.84 -5.50
N SER A 95 -24.26 -5.72 -6.18
CA SER A 95 -24.52 -4.46 -5.51
C SER A 95 -25.77 -4.49 -4.64
N LEU A 96 -26.74 -5.35 -4.94
CA LEU A 96 -27.95 -5.52 -4.14
C LEU A 96 -27.67 -6.27 -2.85
N MET A 97 -26.71 -7.19 -2.87
CA MET A 97 -26.34 -8.00 -1.69
C MET A 97 -25.51 -7.23 -0.67
N ARG A 98 -24.92 -6.11 -1.06
CA ARG A 98 -24.07 -5.31 -0.19
C ARG A 98 -24.85 -4.32 0.67
N GLN A 99 -26.11 -4.18 0.44
CA GLN A 99 -26.98 -3.32 1.23
C GLN A 99 -27.41 -3.97 2.59
#